data_423173cdf6018df99e562cce0c3fd5a8
#
_entry.id   423173cdf6018df99e562cce0c3fd5a8
#
_cell.length_a   1.000
_cell.length_b   1.000
_cell.length_c   1.000
_cell.angle_alpha   90.00
_cell.angle_beta   90.00
_cell.angle_gamma   90.00
#
_symmetry.space_group_name_H-M   'P 1'
#
loop_
_entity.id
_entity.type
_entity.pdbx_description
1 polymer ?
#
loop_
_entity_poly.entity_id
_entity_poly.type
_entity_poly.pdbx_seq_one_letter_code
_entity_poly.pdbx_strand_id
1 'polypeptide(L)'
;MDIIMLGAQGTGKGTVAGFISQEMGWPQISTGDIFRKNISEKTELGVIADSYISKGNLVPDEITVPMVKDRLAQEDAKNGVILDGFPRTIAQAEKLDEMLAEMGRKVDLVINLTTPREEIIERMITRRVCTNSNCKTTYNTKLNPPKVEGICDKCGATLKQRDDDKDPEAINRRLEIYEEKTSPLVEFYKQKGVLRTEVVSIEINHMGKDVANEVVADLKK
;
A
#
# COMPACT_ATOMS: atom_id res chain seq x y z
N MET A 1 16.87 -4.33 -4.56
CA MET A 1 16.22 -4.96 -3.39
C MET A 1 14.72 -4.82 -3.53
N ASP A 2 13.97 -5.89 -3.31
CA ASP A 2 12.53 -5.94 -3.53
C ASP A 2 11.81 -6.13 -2.21
N ILE A 3 11.06 -5.09 -1.81
CA ILE A 3 10.37 -5.01 -0.53
C ILE A 3 8.86 -5.10 -0.74
N ILE A 4 8.19 -5.90 0.09
CA ILE A 4 6.73 -6.00 0.12
C ILE A 4 6.21 -5.34 1.40
N MET A 5 5.17 -4.51 1.26
CA MET A 5 4.41 -3.97 2.38
C MET A 5 3.15 -4.80 2.61
N LEU A 6 3.09 -5.54 3.72
CA LEU A 6 1.89 -6.24 4.20
C LEU A 6 1.19 -5.46 5.32
N GLY A 7 -0.04 -5.82 5.57
CA GLY A 7 -0.89 -5.24 6.61
C GLY A 7 -2.26 -4.82 6.08
N ALA A 8 -3.24 -4.71 6.95
CA ALA A 8 -4.58 -4.26 6.58
C ALA A 8 -4.57 -2.81 6.02
N GLN A 9 -5.62 -2.42 5.32
CA GLN A 9 -5.80 -1.03 4.92
C GLN A 9 -5.89 -0.12 6.18
N GLY A 10 -5.33 1.07 6.12
CA GLY A 10 -5.31 1.99 7.28
C GLY A 10 -4.11 1.81 8.22
N THR A 11 -3.31 0.74 8.12
CA THR A 11 -2.12 0.52 8.97
C THR A 11 -0.94 1.46 8.67
N GLY A 12 -0.98 2.23 7.57
CA GLY A 12 0.08 3.18 7.24
C GLY A 12 1.10 2.68 6.21
N LYS A 13 0.87 1.53 5.56
CA LYS A 13 1.78 0.96 4.52
C LYS A 13 2.29 2.00 3.52
N GLY A 14 1.37 2.73 2.89
CA GLY A 14 1.75 3.73 1.90
C GLY A 14 2.61 4.86 2.45
N THR A 15 2.44 5.21 3.72
CA THR A 15 3.28 6.21 4.40
C THR A 15 4.69 5.67 4.64
N VAL A 16 4.81 4.48 5.22
CA VAL A 16 6.10 3.81 5.45
C VAL A 16 6.83 3.58 4.13
N ALA A 17 6.13 3.02 3.13
CA ALA A 17 6.67 2.80 1.79
C ALA A 17 7.18 4.10 1.14
N GLY A 18 6.44 5.19 1.27
CA GLY A 18 6.83 6.50 0.73
C GLY A 18 8.11 7.06 1.37
N PHE A 19 8.27 6.91 2.68
CA PHE A 19 9.51 7.31 3.37
C PHE A 19 10.70 6.44 2.94
N ILE A 20 10.54 5.11 2.91
CA ILE A 20 11.60 4.21 2.45
C ILE A 20 11.96 4.52 0.98
N SER A 21 10.96 4.72 0.12
CA SER A 21 11.15 5.10 -1.29
C SER A 21 12.00 6.37 -1.44
N GLN A 22 11.70 7.40 -0.65
CA GLN A 22 12.44 8.66 -0.69
C GLN A 22 13.89 8.50 -0.23
N GLU A 23 14.14 7.72 0.83
CA GLU A 23 15.46 7.53 1.42
C GLU A 23 16.36 6.60 0.60
N MET A 24 15.77 5.59 -0.05
CA MET A 24 16.50 4.55 -0.78
C MET A 24 16.55 4.80 -2.28
N GLY A 25 15.73 5.72 -2.80
CA GLY A 25 15.61 5.98 -4.23
C GLY A 25 14.89 4.88 -5.03
N TRP A 26 14.21 3.94 -4.36
CA TRP A 26 13.44 2.88 -5.01
C TRP A 26 12.00 3.30 -5.27
N PRO A 27 11.41 2.99 -6.45
CA PRO A 27 10.02 3.35 -6.72
C PRO A 27 9.05 2.57 -5.83
N GLN A 28 8.05 3.28 -5.28
CA GLN A 28 6.89 2.65 -4.67
C GLN A 28 5.89 2.26 -5.77
N ILE A 29 5.57 0.99 -5.86
CA ILE A 29 4.56 0.43 -6.77
C ILE A 29 3.32 0.09 -5.95
N SER A 30 2.31 0.96 -6.01
CA SER A 30 1.03 0.75 -5.34
C SER A 30 -0.04 0.34 -6.33
N THR A 31 -0.49 -0.91 -6.29
CA THR A 31 -1.59 -1.40 -7.16
C THR A 31 -2.87 -0.61 -6.94
N GLY A 32 -3.16 -0.24 -5.70
CA GLY A 32 -4.30 0.61 -5.38
C GLY A 32 -4.21 1.98 -6.05
N ASP A 33 -3.04 2.59 -6.13
CA ASP A 33 -2.86 3.89 -6.78
C ASP A 33 -2.95 3.79 -8.29
N ILE A 34 -2.42 2.70 -8.88
CA ILE A 34 -2.54 2.45 -10.31
C ILE A 34 -4.02 2.32 -10.70
N PHE A 35 -4.79 1.51 -9.96
CA PHE A 35 -6.21 1.36 -10.23
C PHE A 35 -6.99 2.67 -10.03
N ARG A 36 -6.77 3.40 -8.92
CA ARG A 36 -7.43 4.69 -8.68
C ARG A 36 -7.12 5.73 -9.76
N LYS A 37 -5.91 5.75 -10.28
CA LYS A 37 -5.55 6.61 -11.40
C LYS A 37 -6.39 6.25 -12.63
N ASN A 38 -6.44 4.98 -13.02
CA ASN A 38 -7.23 4.50 -14.15
C ASN A 38 -8.73 4.79 -13.97
N ILE A 39 -9.28 4.63 -12.74
CA ILE A 39 -10.67 4.99 -12.43
C ILE A 39 -10.91 6.48 -12.67
N SER A 40 -10.01 7.35 -12.17
CA SER A 40 -10.14 8.80 -12.33
C SER A 40 -10.02 9.25 -13.79
N GLU A 41 -9.24 8.55 -14.60
CA GLU A 41 -9.03 8.78 -16.03
C GLU A 41 -10.08 8.06 -16.91
N LYS A 42 -10.97 7.28 -16.29
CA LYS A 42 -12.05 6.52 -16.96
C LYS A 42 -11.54 5.59 -18.08
N THR A 43 -10.37 4.99 -17.90
CA THR A 43 -9.84 3.98 -18.84
C THR A 43 -10.67 2.70 -18.77
N GLU A 44 -10.56 1.80 -19.76
CA GLU A 44 -11.20 0.49 -19.72
C GLU A 44 -10.81 -0.28 -18.44
N LEU A 45 -9.52 -0.29 -18.10
CA LEU A 45 -9.03 -0.86 -16.85
C LEU A 45 -9.68 -0.20 -15.63
N GLY A 46 -9.87 1.12 -15.66
CA GLY A 46 -10.49 1.87 -14.59
C GLY A 46 -11.95 1.48 -14.37
N VAL A 47 -12.73 1.32 -15.44
CA VAL A 47 -14.13 0.89 -15.36
C VAL A 47 -14.22 -0.50 -14.74
N ILE A 48 -13.39 -1.44 -15.18
CA ILE A 48 -13.35 -2.79 -14.62
C ILE A 48 -12.95 -2.75 -13.14
N ALA A 49 -11.86 -2.06 -12.80
CA ALA A 49 -11.36 -1.96 -11.44
C ALA A 49 -12.37 -1.34 -10.48
N ASP A 50 -13.12 -0.32 -10.91
CA ASP A 50 -14.13 0.35 -10.09
C ASP A 50 -15.27 -0.60 -9.69
N SER A 51 -15.67 -1.51 -10.56
CA SER A 51 -16.71 -2.51 -10.28
C SER A 51 -16.38 -3.45 -9.11
N TYR A 52 -15.09 -3.61 -8.79
CA TYR A 52 -14.58 -4.39 -7.65
C TYR A 52 -14.24 -3.50 -6.45
N ILE A 53 -13.47 -2.45 -6.68
CA ILE A 53 -12.90 -1.61 -5.61
C ILE A 53 -13.99 -0.83 -4.85
N SER A 54 -15.02 -0.33 -5.56
CA SER A 54 -16.16 0.36 -4.93
C SER A 54 -16.91 -0.53 -3.92
N LYS A 55 -16.91 -1.84 -4.14
CA LYS A 55 -17.52 -2.85 -3.25
C LYS A 55 -16.53 -3.43 -2.22
N GLY A 56 -15.31 -2.92 -2.16
CA GLY A 56 -14.25 -3.42 -1.27
C GLY A 56 -13.61 -4.75 -1.71
N ASN A 57 -13.89 -5.25 -2.90
CA ASN A 57 -13.34 -6.50 -3.43
C ASN A 57 -11.95 -6.32 -4.07
N LEU A 58 -11.23 -7.44 -4.24
CA LEU A 58 -9.99 -7.47 -5.01
C LEU A 58 -10.29 -7.46 -6.51
N VAL A 59 -9.48 -6.74 -7.26
CA VAL A 59 -9.46 -6.85 -8.73
C VAL A 59 -8.88 -8.22 -9.08
N PRO A 60 -9.45 -8.95 -10.07
CA PRO A 60 -8.98 -10.28 -10.47
C PRO A 60 -7.49 -10.36 -10.80
N ASP A 61 -6.90 -11.53 -10.56
CA ASP A 61 -5.47 -11.77 -10.76
C ASP A 61 -5.07 -11.67 -12.23
N GLU A 62 -5.97 -12.04 -13.15
CA GLU A 62 -5.79 -11.93 -14.60
C GLU A 62 -5.55 -10.49 -15.07
N ILE A 63 -5.97 -9.52 -14.26
CA ILE A 63 -5.76 -8.08 -14.50
C ILE A 63 -4.57 -7.57 -13.68
N THR A 64 -4.53 -7.96 -12.40
CA THR A 64 -3.56 -7.40 -11.45
C THR A 64 -2.14 -7.89 -11.74
N VAL A 65 -1.96 -9.20 -12.03
CA VAL A 65 -0.65 -9.80 -12.23
C VAL A 65 0.07 -9.24 -13.46
N PRO A 66 -0.55 -9.18 -14.67
CA PRO A 66 0.09 -8.55 -15.83
C PRO A 66 0.45 -7.10 -15.59
N MET A 67 -0.44 -6.32 -14.96
CA MET A 67 -0.20 -4.92 -14.65
C MET A 67 1.05 -4.73 -13.76
N VAL A 68 1.24 -5.60 -12.76
CA VAL A 68 2.42 -5.58 -11.91
C VAL A 68 3.67 -6.00 -12.68
N LYS A 69 3.59 -7.05 -13.52
CA LYS A 69 4.70 -7.50 -14.37
C LYS A 69 5.19 -6.38 -15.28
N ASP A 70 4.29 -5.70 -15.97
CA ASP A 70 4.61 -4.57 -16.85
C ASP A 70 5.28 -3.43 -16.07
N ARG A 71 4.82 -3.14 -14.85
CA ARG A 71 5.42 -2.11 -14.00
C ARG A 71 6.81 -2.48 -13.49
N LEU A 72 7.04 -3.74 -13.13
CA LEU A 72 8.34 -4.26 -12.70
C LEU A 72 9.39 -4.24 -13.83
N ALA A 73 8.95 -4.33 -15.09
CA ALA A 73 9.82 -4.28 -16.25
C ALA A 73 10.34 -2.87 -16.60
N GLN A 74 9.78 -1.82 -16.00
CA GLN A 74 10.19 -0.44 -16.26
C GLN A 74 11.59 -0.15 -15.73
N GLU A 75 12.30 0.77 -16.38
CA GLU A 75 13.71 1.07 -16.12
C GLU A 75 13.98 1.48 -14.66
N ASP A 76 13.09 2.31 -14.08
CA ASP A 76 13.21 2.79 -12.70
C ASP A 76 13.03 1.68 -11.65
N ALA A 77 12.42 0.55 -12.04
CA ALA A 77 12.15 -0.58 -11.15
C ALA A 77 13.27 -1.64 -11.14
N LYS A 78 14.28 -1.54 -12.00
CA LYS A 78 15.34 -2.56 -12.16
C LYS A 78 16.24 -2.72 -10.93
N ASN A 79 16.47 -1.64 -10.20
CA ASN A 79 17.41 -1.61 -9.07
C ASN A 79 16.75 -1.91 -7.71
N GLY A 80 15.45 -2.20 -7.71
CA GLY A 80 14.67 -2.48 -6.51
C GLY A 80 13.34 -1.75 -6.52
N VAL A 81 12.38 -2.26 -5.76
CA VAL A 81 11.03 -1.70 -5.65
C VAL A 81 10.46 -1.88 -4.25
N ILE A 82 9.46 -1.08 -3.94
CA ILE A 82 8.61 -1.26 -2.77
C ILE A 82 7.19 -1.52 -3.27
N LEU A 83 6.71 -2.77 -3.09
CA LEU A 83 5.39 -3.21 -3.50
C LEU A 83 4.38 -2.91 -2.38
N ASP A 84 3.33 -2.12 -2.69
CA ASP A 84 2.24 -1.80 -1.76
C ASP A 84 0.91 -2.26 -2.35
N GLY A 85 0.25 -3.18 -1.64
CA GLY A 85 -1.03 -3.76 -2.05
C GLY A 85 -0.93 -4.90 -3.06
N PHE A 86 0.26 -5.44 -3.27
CA PHE A 86 0.53 -6.68 -4.00
C PHE A 86 1.78 -7.34 -3.39
N PRO A 87 1.77 -8.69 -3.20
CA PRO A 87 0.63 -9.60 -3.37
C PRO A 87 -0.42 -9.45 -2.27
N ARG A 88 -1.64 -9.93 -2.52
CA ARG A 88 -2.73 -10.01 -1.55
C ARG A 88 -3.27 -11.43 -1.35
N THR A 89 -2.78 -12.39 -2.11
CA THR A 89 -3.10 -13.82 -1.99
C THR A 89 -1.84 -14.65 -2.14
N ILE A 90 -1.87 -15.91 -1.67
CA ILE A 90 -0.75 -16.85 -1.86
C ILE A 90 -0.46 -17.05 -3.35
N ALA A 91 -1.50 -17.22 -4.18
CA ALA A 91 -1.33 -17.37 -5.62
C ALA A 91 -0.61 -16.17 -6.27
N GLN A 92 -0.93 -14.94 -5.84
CA GLN A 92 -0.22 -13.74 -6.28
C GLN A 92 1.23 -13.73 -5.82
N ALA A 93 1.52 -14.20 -4.59
CA ALA A 93 2.88 -14.27 -4.06
C ALA A 93 3.76 -15.26 -4.84
N GLU A 94 3.21 -16.43 -5.19
CA GLU A 94 3.87 -17.41 -6.04
C GLU A 94 4.16 -16.84 -7.43
N LYS A 95 3.18 -16.15 -8.03
CA LYS A 95 3.39 -15.47 -9.32
C LYS A 95 4.42 -14.34 -9.25
N LEU A 96 4.48 -13.61 -8.14
CA LEU A 96 5.52 -12.61 -7.94
C LEU A 96 6.90 -13.24 -7.86
N ASP A 97 7.05 -14.35 -7.15
CA ASP A 97 8.32 -15.08 -7.07
C ASP A 97 8.78 -15.56 -8.46
N GLU A 98 7.87 -16.11 -9.29
CA GLU A 98 8.15 -16.49 -10.67
C GLU A 98 8.64 -15.29 -11.50
N MET A 99 7.90 -14.18 -11.46
CA MET A 99 8.24 -12.95 -12.20
C MET A 99 9.61 -12.37 -11.79
N LEU A 100 9.88 -12.34 -10.48
CA LEU A 100 11.16 -11.83 -10.00
C LEU A 100 12.32 -12.77 -10.36
N ALA A 101 12.10 -14.09 -10.29
CA ALA A 101 13.11 -15.09 -10.70
C ALA A 101 13.45 -14.97 -12.19
N GLU A 102 12.47 -14.75 -13.08
CA GLU A 102 12.70 -14.46 -14.51
C GLU A 102 13.60 -13.23 -14.71
N MET A 103 13.58 -12.29 -13.78
CA MET A 103 14.39 -11.07 -13.79
C MET A 103 15.74 -11.22 -13.02
N GLY A 104 16.06 -12.43 -12.51
CA GLY A 104 17.23 -12.66 -11.64
C GLY A 104 17.12 -12.00 -10.26
N ARG A 105 15.90 -11.76 -9.78
CA ARG A 105 15.56 -11.05 -8.54
C ARG A 105 14.80 -11.98 -7.58
N LYS A 106 14.60 -11.54 -6.37
CA LYS A 106 13.78 -12.24 -5.36
C LYS A 106 13.16 -11.22 -4.40
N VAL A 107 12.19 -11.65 -3.62
CA VAL A 107 11.73 -10.88 -2.46
C VAL A 107 12.82 -10.90 -1.38
N ASP A 108 13.32 -9.71 -1.02
CA ASP A 108 14.40 -9.57 -0.03
C ASP A 108 13.85 -9.31 1.38
N LEU A 109 12.76 -8.54 1.49
CA LEU A 109 12.17 -8.18 2.77
C LEU A 109 10.66 -8.00 2.63
N VAL A 110 9.92 -8.46 3.62
CA VAL A 110 8.48 -8.22 3.76
C VAL A 110 8.24 -7.51 5.08
N ILE A 111 7.68 -6.32 5.03
CA ILE A 111 7.35 -5.51 6.21
C ILE A 111 5.85 -5.63 6.46
N ASN A 112 5.48 -6.33 7.51
CA ASN A 112 4.09 -6.48 7.93
C ASN A 112 3.75 -5.44 9.00
N LEU A 113 2.85 -4.52 8.68
CA LEU A 113 2.36 -3.51 9.62
C LEU A 113 1.07 -3.98 10.27
N THR A 114 1.06 -3.98 11.60
CA THR A 114 -0.12 -4.27 12.41
C THR A 114 -0.60 -3.03 13.15
N THR A 115 -1.92 -2.89 13.30
CA THR A 115 -2.57 -1.76 13.99
C THR A 115 -3.87 -2.29 14.58
N PRO A 116 -4.29 -1.88 15.79
CA PRO A 116 -5.59 -2.24 16.36
C PRO A 116 -6.74 -1.91 15.41
N ARG A 117 -7.76 -2.79 15.38
CA ARG A 117 -8.88 -2.68 14.40
C ARG A 117 -9.63 -1.36 14.53
N GLU A 118 -9.84 -0.90 15.73
CA GLU A 118 -10.54 0.35 16.05
C GLU A 118 -9.79 1.55 15.48
N GLU A 119 -8.46 1.57 15.64
CA GLU A 119 -7.62 2.60 15.05
C GLU A 119 -7.62 2.54 13.52
N ILE A 120 -7.67 1.36 12.92
CA ILE A 120 -7.74 1.20 11.46
C ILE A 120 -8.99 1.89 10.92
N ILE A 121 -10.16 1.60 11.50
CA ILE A 121 -11.45 2.17 11.07
C ILE A 121 -11.42 3.70 11.21
N GLU A 122 -10.98 4.20 12.35
CA GLU A 122 -10.87 5.65 12.60
C GLU A 122 -9.93 6.33 11.58
N ARG A 123 -8.76 5.73 11.31
CA ARG A 123 -7.80 6.24 10.34
C ARG A 123 -8.36 6.28 8.92
N MET A 124 -9.22 5.34 8.54
CA MET A 124 -9.85 5.32 7.22
C MET A 124 -10.90 6.42 7.08
N ILE A 125 -11.77 6.59 8.07
CA ILE A 125 -12.82 7.63 8.07
C ILE A 125 -12.21 9.03 8.06
N THR A 126 -11.13 9.24 8.79
CA THR A 126 -10.45 10.54 8.94
C THR A 126 -9.41 10.81 7.87
N ARG A 127 -9.13 9.85 6.97
CA ARG A 127 -8.16 9.99 5.89
C ARG A 127 -8.61 11.01 4.85
N ARG A 128 -7.64 11.84 4.44
CA ARG A 128 -7.77 12.77 3.31
C ARG A 128 -6.60 12.58 2.37
N VAL A 129 -6.84 12.66 1.08
CA VAL A 129 -5.80 12.52 0.05
C VAL A 129 -5.80 13.73 -0.87
N CYS A 130 -4.60 14.12 -1.28
CA CYS A 130 -4.43 15.20 -2.22
C CYS A 130 -5.00 14.81 -3.60
N THR A 131 -5.79 15.71 -4.19
CA THR A 131 -6.40 15.50 -5.52
C THR A 131 -5.40 15.60 -6.67
N ASN A 132 -4.23 16.19 -6.44
CA ASN A 132 -3.16 16.25 -7.42
C ASN A 132 -2.49 14.88 -7.57
N SER A 133 -2.65 14.26 -8.75
CA SER A 133 -2.14 12.93 -9.07
C SER A 133 -0.61 12.78 -8.96
N ASN A 134 0.13 13.88 -9.08
CA ASN A 134 1.58 13.89 -8.94
C ASN A 134 2.05 14.07 -7.47
N CYS A 135 1.16 14.58 -6.60
CA CYS A 135 1.48 14.82 -5.18
C CYS A 135 1.12 13.63 -4.30
N LYS A 136 -0.11 13.13 -4.39
CA LYS A 136 -0.65 11.96 -3.66
C LYS A 136 -0.47 12.00 -2.14
N THR A 137 -0.11 13.13 -1.55
CA THR A 137 0.11 13.24 -0.11
C THR A 137 -1.16 12.88 0.66
N THR A 138 -1.00 12.03 1.66
CA THR A 138 -2.09 11.58 2.53
C THR A 138 -2.02 12.29 3.87
N TYR A 139 -3.18 12.75 4.34
CA TYR A 139 -3.40 13.37 5.65
C TYR A 139 -4.39 12.55 6.46
N ASN A 140 -4.38 12.77 7.75
CA ASN A 140 -5.42 12.32 8.66
C ASN A 140 -5.89 13.53 9.47
N THR A 141 -7.21 13.80 9.49
CA THR A 141 -7.75 14.99 10.13
C THR A 141 -7.56 15.04 11.65
N LYS A 142 -7.23 13.89 12.27
CA LYS A 142 -6.94 13.81 13.72
C LYS A 142 -5.46 13.66 14.02
N LEU A 143 -4.74 12.80 13.29
CA LEU A 143 -3.37 12.42 13.60
C LEU A 143 -2.32 13.30 12.93
N ASN A 144 -2.60 13.72 11.71
CA ASN A 144 -1.71 14.57 10.91
C ASN A 144 -2.58 15.49 10.03
N PRO A 145 -3.26 16.47 10.64
CA PRO A 145 -4.10 17.40 9.90
C PRO A 145 -3.25 18.31 9.00
N PRO A 146 -3.80 18.78 7.87
CA PRO A 146 -3.16 19.82 7.08
C PRO A 146 -3.15 21.14 7.87
N LYS A 147 -2.22 22.04 7.56
CA LYS A 147 -2.12 23.38 8.18
C LYS A 147 -3.37 24.23 7.91
N VAL A 148 -3.94 24.07 6.71
CA VAL A 148 -5.21 24.68 6.30
C VAL A 148 -6.17 23.56 5.94
N GLU A 149 -7.32 23.54 6.57
CA GLU A 149 -8.33 22.51 6.35
C GLU A 149 -8.69 22.40 4.86
N GLY A 150 -8.69 21.16 4.34
CA GLY A 150 -9.02 20.86 2.96
C GLY A 150 -7.95 21.21 1.93
N ILE A 151 -6.77 21.72 2.33
CA ILE A 151 -5.68 22.12 1.43
C ILE A 151 -4.43 21.32 1.71
N CYS A 152 -3.79 20.84 0.66
CA CYS A 152 -2.55 20.09 0.74
C CYS A 152 -1.36 21.01 1.04
N ASP A 153 -0.65 20.80 2.15
CA ASP A 153 0.52 21.60 2.54
C ASP A 153 1.69 21.51 1.54
N LYS A 154 1.73 20.41 0.76
CA LYS A 154 2.85 20.14 -0.16
C LYS A 154 2.67 20.82 -1.52
N CYS A 155 1.46 20.93 -2.04
CA CYS A 155 1.23 21.44 -3.40
C CYS A 155 0.05 22.41 -3.54
N GLY A 156 -0.67 22.73 -2.46
CA GLY A 156 -1.79 23.66 -2.47
C GLY A 156 -3.09 23.12 -3.09
N ALA A 157 -3.11 21.90 -3.60
CA ALA A 157 -4.32 21.31 -4.15
C ALA A 157 -5.33 20.92 -3.05
N THR A 158 -6.58 20.75 -3.40
CA THR A 158 -7.63 20.33 -2.48
C THR A 158 -7.41 18.92 -1.96
N LEU A 159 -7.86 18.65 -0.75
CA LEU A 159 -7.89 17.32 -0.14
C LEU A 159 -9.31 16.75 -0.23
N LYS A 160 -9.42 15.46 -0.51
CA LYS A 160 -10.70 14.75 -0.47
C LYS A 160 -10.61 13.46 0.33
N GLN A 161 -11.74 13.00 0.85
CA GLN A 161 -11.85 11.63 1.35
C GLN A 161 -11.81 10.68 0.15
N ARG A 162 -11.19 9.52 0.31
CA ARG A 162 -11.20 8.49 -0.74
C ARG A 162 -12.60 7.90 -0.87
N ASP A 163 -13.00 7.60 -2.09
CA ASP A 163 -14.34 7.06 -2.34
C ASP A 163 -14.54 5.70 -1.69
N ASP A 164 -13.50 4.85 -1.67
CA ASP A 164 -13.48 3.55 -1.00
C ASP A 164 -13.39 3.62 0.55
N ASP A 165 -13.34 4.81 1.15
CA ASP A 165 -13.38 5.03 2.60
C ASP A 165 -14.69 5.70 3.06
N LYS A 166 -15.62 5.96 2.15
CA LYS A 166 -16.89 6.61 2.47
C LYS A 166 -17.96 5.64 2.93
N ASP A 167 -17.90 4.41 2.43
CA ASP A 167 -18.87 3.36 2.72
C ASP A 167 -18.36 2.42 3.83
N PRO A 168 -19.03 2.39 5.00
CA PRO A 168 -18.67 1.48 6.08
C PRO A 168 -18.71 -0.01 5.69
N GLU A 169 -19.63 -0.39 4.80
CA GLU A 169 -19.74 -1.78 4.34
C GLU A 169 -18.51 -2.15 3.49
N ALA A 170 -18.09 -1.27 2.60
CA ALA A 170 -16.87 -1.47 1.82
C ALA A 170 -15.62 -1.52 2.71
N ILE A 171 -15.56 -0.70 3.77
CA ILE A 171 -14.47 -0.76 4.77
C ILE A 171 -14.43 -2.13 5.45
N ASN A 172 -15.56 -2.60 5.98
CA ASN A 172 -15.64 -3.90 6.65
C ASN A 172 -15.31 -5.04 5.69
N ARG A 173 -15.84 -5.01 4.46
CA ARG A 173 -15.56 -6.04 3.44
C ARG A 173 -14.07 -6.13 3.13
N ARG A 174 -13.37 -5.01 3.06
CA ARG A 174 -11.91 -4.98 2.82
C ARG A 174 -11.13 -5.57 3.99
N LEU A 175 -11.59 -5.39 5.23
CA LEU A 175 -10.97 -6.00 6.41
C LEU A 175 -11.20 -7.51 6.42
N GLU A 176 -12.40 -7.98 6.13
CA GLU A 176 -12.71 -9.41 6.00
C GLU A 176 -11.84 -10.08 4.93
N ILE A 177 -11.75 -9.48 3.73
CA ILE A 177 -10.89 -9.99 2.66
C ILE A 177 -9.42 -10.00 3.05
N TYR A 178 -8.95 -9.00 3.80
CA TYR A 178 -7.59 -9.01 4.34
C TYR A 178 -7.39 -10.19 5.28
N GLU A 179 -8.28 -10.40 6.22
CA GLU A 179 -8.22 -11.50 7.18
C GLU A 179 -8.27 -12.87 6.49
N GLU A 180 -9.15 -13.04 5.50
CA GLU A 180 -9.33 -14.30 4.79
C GLU A 180 -8.19 -14.61 3.81
N LYS A 181 -7.79 -13.64 2.98
CA LYS A 181 -6.94 -13.88 1.81
C LYS A 181 -5.52 -13.37 1.94
N THR A 182 -5.31 -12.27 2.70
CA THR A 182 -4.01 -11.61 2.75
C THR A 182 -3.24 -11.96 4.01
N SER A 183 -3.90 -12.14 5.16
CA SER A 183 -3.22 -12.49 6.40
C SER A 183 -2.43 -13.82 6.32
N PRO A 184 -2.82 -14.84 5.54
CA PRO A 184 -2.01 -16.05 5.35
C PRO A 184 -0.61 -15.78 4.76
N LEU A 185 -0.41 -14.67 4.06
CA LEU A 185 0.91 -14.27 3.56
C LEU A 185 1.92 -14.01 4.67
N VAL A 186 1.48 -13.65 5.88
CA VAL A 186 2.35 -13.44 7.03
C VAL A 186 3.11 -14.73 7.36
N GLU A 187 2.41 -15.84 7.45
CA GLU A 187 3.04 -17.14 7.72
C GLU A 187 3.85 -17.63 6.50
N PHE A 188 3.36 -17.42 5.28
CA PHE A 188 4.06 -17.75 4.04
C PHE A 188 5.45 -17.08 3.98
N TYR A 189 5.55 -15.79 4.24
CA TYR A 189 6.83 -15.06 4.21
C TYR A 189 7.68 -15.27 5.46
N LYS A 190 7.07 -15.59 6.60
CA LYS A 190 7.78 -16.03 7.80
C LYS A 190 8.55 -17.34 7.55
N GLN A 191 7.93 -18.32 6.90
CA GLN A 191 8.57 -19.58 6.52
C GLN A 191 9.72 -19.37 5.52
N LYS A 192 9.63 -18.34 4.67
CA LYS A 192 10.73 -17.93 3.78
C LYS A 192 11.87 -17.17 4.48
N GLY A 193 11.70 -16.80 5.76
CA GLY A 193 12.73 -16.10 6.52
C GLY A 193 12.94 -14.63 6.12
N VAL A 194 11.98 -14.01 5.42
CA VAL A 194 12.08 -12.63 4.94
C VAL A 194 11.08 -11.67 5.59
N LEU A 195 10.32 -12.13 6.59
CA LEU A 195 9.29 -11.34 7.26
C LEU A 195 9.84 -10.53 8.43
N ARG A 196 9.51 -9.24 8.46
CA ARG A 196 9.62 -8.34 9.63
C ARG A 196 8.24 -7.83 9.99
N THR A 197 7.83 -7.92 11.24
CA THR A 197 6.53 -7.40 11.72
C THR A 197 6.74 -6.21 12.63
N GLU A 198 6.01 -5.12 12.36
CA GLU A 198 6.05 -3.87 13.10
C GLU A 198 4.64 -3.45 13.54
N VAL A 199 4.54 -2.91 14.73
CA VAL A 199 3.28 -2.36 15.27
C VAL A 199 3.25 -0.86 15.05
N VAL A 200 2.20 -0.37 14.40
CA VAL A 200 1.95 1.06 14.16
C VAL A 200 0.71 1.46 14.95
N SER A 201 0.87 2.04 16.12
CA SER A 201 -0.24 2.40 17.00
C SER A 201 0.02 3.73 17.72
N ILE A 202 -1.07 4.47 17.97
CA ILE A 202 -1.08 5.70 18.76
C ILE A 202 -0.80 5.38 20.22
N GLU A 203 -1.35 4.27 20.73
CA GLU A 203 -1.23 3.88 22.14
C GLU A 203 0.22 3.73 22.60
N ILE A 204 1.10 3.23 21.72
CA ILE A 204 2.53 3.07 22.01
C ILE A 204 3.38 4.22 21.40
N ASN A 205 2.75 5.25 20.86
CA ASN A 205 3.41 6.37 20.19
C ASN A 205 4.45 5.95 19.14
N HIS A 206 4.18 4.85 18.43
CA HIS A 206 5.03 4.31 17.37
C HIS A 206 4.33 4.43 16.03
N MET A 207 4.70 5.44 15.25
CA MET A 207 4.02 5.81 14.02
C MET A 207 4.80 5.37 12.79
N GLY A 208 4.16 5.41 11.64
CA GLY A 208 4.76 4.95 10.39
C GLY A 208 6.09 5.61 10.02
N LYS A 209 6.38 6.82 10.51
CA LYS A 209 7.68 7.47 10.31
C LYS A 209 8.77 6.81 11.16
N ASP A 210 8.45 6.40 12.37
CA ASP A 210 9.38 5.75 13.29
C ASP A 210 9.78 4.38 12.72
N VAL A 211 8.79 3.58 12.30
CA VAL A 211 9.02 2.31 11.57
C VAL A 211 9.87 2.52 10.33
N ALA A 212 9.58 3.54 9.52
CA ALA A 212 10.36 3.81 8.31
C ALA A 212 11.82 4.14 8.63
N ASN A 213 12.08 4.95 9.66
CA ASN A 213 13.43 5.29 10.08
C ASN A 213 14.22 4.07 10.56
N GLU A 214 13.58 3.20 11.34
CA GLU A 214 14.19 1.95 11.82
C GLU A 214 14.54 1.01 10.67
N VAL A 215 13.59 0.81 9.74
CA VAL A 215 13.81 -0.03 8.55
C VAL A 215 14.95 0.52 7.70
N VAL A 216 14.94 1.83 7.41
CA VAL A 216 15.99 2.48 6.62
C VAL A 216 17.36 2.37 7.30
N ALA A 217 17.43 2.53 8.62
CA ALA A 217 18.67 2.36 9.38
C ALA A 217 19.23 0.94 9.24
N ASP A 218 18.36 -0.08 9.22
CA ASP A 218 18.78 -1.47 9.04
C ASP A 218 19.18 -1.79 7.60
N LEU A 219 18.50 -1.21 6.61
CA LEU A 219 18.81 -1.38 5.18
C LEU A 219 20.14 -0.71 4.76
N LYS A 220 20.63 0.27 5.53
CA LYS A 220 21.90 0.99 5.27
C LYS A 220 23.12 0.36 5.98
N LYS A 221 22.92 -0.69 6.79
CA LYS A 221 24.01 -1.48 7.42
C LYS A 221 24.59 -2.49 6.45
#